data_1b0e4ed3ae715b11d46298f033d58fdd
#
_entry.id   1b0e4ed3ae715b11d46298f033d58fdd
#
_cell.length_a   1.000
_cell.length_b   1.000
_cell.length_c   1.000
_cell.angle_alpha   90.00
_cell.angle_beta   90.00
_cell.angle_gamma   90.00
#
_symmetry.space_group_name_H-M   'P 1'
#
loop_
_entity.id
_entity.type
_entity.pdbx_description
1 polymer ?
#
loop_
_entity_poly.entity_id
_entity_poly.type
_entity_poly.pdbx_seq_one_letter_code
_entity_poly.pdbx_strand_id
1 'polypeptide(L)' 'MKCAHCQGEMRRATAPFHVDRKGYHLSLDEVPAWVCSQCGEPFFEEHEVESIQTVLSQLDQQMIRMAPAA' A
#
# COMPACT_ATOMS: atom_id res chain seq x y z
N MET A 1 15.78 0.02 -12.75
CA MET A 1 15.72 -0.17 -11.30
C MET A 1 15.87 -1.65 -10.97
N LYS A 2 16.62 -1.98 -9.96
CA LYS A 2 16.87 -3.37 -9.62
C LYS A 2 16.24 -3.75 -8.30
N CYS A 3 15.78 -4.98 -8.22
CA CYS A 3 15.15 -5.52 -7.01
C CYS A 3 16.20 -5.65 -5.90
N ALA A 4 15.84 -5.24 -4.68
CA ALA A 4 16.75 -5.32 -3.54
C ALA A 4 16.98 -6.76 -3.08
N HIS A 5 16.08 -7.68 -3.40
CA HIS A 5 16.18 -9.07 -2.96
C HIS A 5 16.94 -9.95 -3.93
N CYS A 6 16.54 -9.92 -5.20
CA CYS A 6 17.10 -10.85 -6.18
C CYS A 6 17.89 -10.17 -7.27
N GLN A 7 17.95 -8.84 -7.25
CA GLN A 7 18.65 -8.02 -8.25
C GLN A 7 18.06 -8.15 -9.65
N GLY A 8 16.85 -8.65 -9.76
CA GLY A 8 16.16 -8.73 -11.03
C GLY A 8 15.70 -7.36 -11.50
N GLU A 9 15.30 -7.29 -12.75
CA GLU A 9 14.80 -6.06 -13.33
C GLU A 9 13.41 -5.76 -12.82
N MET A 10 13.16 -4.51 -12.44
CA MET A 10 11.85 -4.06 -12.00
C MET A 10 11.19 -3.25 -13.12
N ARG A 11 9.88 -3.37 -13.25
CA ARG A 11 9.12 -2.64 -14.25
C ARG A 11 7.89 -2.00 -13.62
N ARG A 12 7.41 -0.93 -14.25
CA ARG A 12 6.19 -0.24 -13.80
C ARG A 12 4.99 -1.14 -14.05
N ALA A 13 4.23 -1.37 -12.99
CA ALA A 13 3.04 -2.21 -13.05
C ALA A 13 2.13 -1.81 -11.91
N THR A 14 1.22 -2.68 -11.51
CA THR A 14 0.37 -2.47 -10.35
C THR A 14 0.51 -3.66 -9.42
N ALA A 15 0.27 -3.42 -8.14
CA ALA A 15 0.32 -4.47 -7.14
C ALA A 15 -0.77 -4.22 -6.10
N PRO A 16 -1.31 -5.29 -5.50
CA PRO A 16 -2.30 -5.10 -4.44
C PRO A 16 -1.63 -4.62 -3.16
N PHE A 17 -2.38 -3.85 -2.41
CA PHE A 17 -1.95 -3.36 -1.11
C PHE A 17 -3.04 -3.64 -0.09
N HIS A 18 -2.68 -4.31 1.00
CA HIS A 18 -3.61 -4.64 2.07
C HIS A 18 -3.05 -4.17 3.39
N VAL A 19 -3.91 -3.61 4.21
CA VAL A 19 -3.51 -3.20 5.55
C VAL A 19 -4.66 -3.39 6.51
N ASP A 20 -4.36 -3.94 7.68
CA ASP A 20 -5.31 -4.08 8.76
C ASP A 20 -5.09 -2.95 9.75
N ARG A 21 -6.13 -2.19 10.01
CA ARG A 21 -6.11 -1.13 11.01
C ARG A 21 -7.13 -1.46 12.07
N LYS A 22 -7.03 -0.75 13.17
CA LYS A 22 -7.96 -0.94 14.27
C LYS A 22 -9.35 -0.48 13.84
N GLY A 23 -10.26 -1.44 13.69
CA GLY A 23 -11.64 -1.15 13.31
C GLY A 23 -11.95 -1.29 11.82
N TYR A 24 -10.96 -1.52 10.96
CA TYR A 24 -11.23 -1.70 9.53
C TYR A 24 -10.06 -2.39 8.83
N HIS A 25 -10.36 -2.87 7.65
CA HIS A 25 -9.37 -3.46 6.75
C HIS A 25 -9.42 -2.71 5.42
N LEU A 26 -8.29 -2.22 4.95
CA LEU A 26 -8.20 -1.55 3.66
C LEU A 26 -7.55 -2.47 2.65
N SER A 27 -8.21 -2.62 1.51
CA SER A 27 -7.69 -3.42 0.41
C SER A 27 -7.74 -2.59 -0.86
N LEU A 28 -6.58 -2.40 -1.48
CA LEU A 28 -6.45 -1.71 -2.75
C LEU A 28 -5.97 -2.71 -3.79
N ASP A 29 -6.74 -2.89 -4.85
CA ASP A 29 -6.46 -3.95 -5.82
C ASP A 29 -5.32 -3.60 -6.76
N GLU A 30 -5.22 -2.32 -7.18
CA GLU A 30 -4.26 -1.93 -8.19
C GLU A 30 -3.59 -0.62 -7.78
N VAL A 31 -2.47 -0.73 -7.09
CA VAL A 31 -1.67 0.43 -6.71
C VAL A 31 -0.46 0.49 -7.64
N PRO A 32 -0.20 1.63 -8.29
CA PRO A 32 0.99 1.74 -9.13
C PRO A 32 2.26 1.44 -8.34
N ALA A 33 3.10 0.60 -8.90
CA ALA A 33 4.29 0.13 -8.20
C ALA A 33 5.34 -0.34 -9.20
N TRP A 34 6.56 -0.50 -8.71
CA TRP A 34 7.61 -1.22 -9.42
C TRP A 34 7.52 -2.67 -8.99
N VAL A 35 7.46 -3.57 -9.95
CA VAL A 35 7.33 -5.01 -9.67
C VAL A 35 8.49 -5.74 -10.28
N CYS A 36 9.16 -6.58 -9.50
CA CYS A 36 10.27 -7.38 -9.97
C CYS A 36 9.77 -8.46 -10.92
N SER A 37 10.42 -8.57 -12.08
CA SER A 37 10.04 -9.54 -13.09
C SER A 37 10.45 -10.97 -12.72
N GLN A 38 11.30 -11.14 -11.72
CA GLN A 38 11.79 -12.46 -11.31
C GLN A 38 11.08 -12.98 -10.07
N CYS A 39 11.07 -12.19 -8.99
CA CYS A 39 10.50 -12.65 -7.73
C CYS A 39 9.11 -12.10 -7.44
N GLY A 40 8.62 -11.15 -8.25
CA GLY A 40 7.31 -10.56 -8.06
C GLY A 40 7.21 -9.57 -6.91
N GLU A 41 8.33 -9.21 -6.31
CA GLU A 41 8.33 -8.30 -5.16
C GLU A 41 7.92 -6.90 -5.60
N PRO A 42 6.91 -6.29 -4.97
CA PRO A 42 6.50 -4.93 -5.30
C PRO A 42 7.32 -3.90 -4.52
N PHE A 43 7.55 -2.76 -5.16
CA PHE A 43 8.16 -1.61 -4.51
C PHE A 43 7.29 -0.39 -4.80
N PHE A 44 6.76 0.22 -3.75
CA PHE A 44 5.94 1.43 -3.86
C PHE A 44 6.82 2.65 -3.67
N GLU A 45 6.73 3.59 -4.60
CA GLU A 45 7.50 4.81 -4.49
C GLU A 45 6.93 5.71 -3.40
N GLU A 46 7.72 6.70 -3.00
CA GLU A 46 7.37 7.59 -1.90
C GLU A 46 6.01 8.26 -2.11
N HIS A 47 5.72 8.71 -3.32
CA HIS A 47 4.46 9.40 -3.56
C HIS A 47 3.25 8.46 -3.48
N GLU A 48 3.40 7.19 -3.85
CA GLU A 48 2.33 6.21 -3.63
C GLU A 48 2.13 5.95 -2.14
N VAL A 49 3.22 5.82 -1.41
CA VAL A 49 3.16 5.60 0.04
C VAL A 49 2.50 6.80 0.72
N GLU A 50 2.86 8.02 0.33
CA GLU A 50 2.25 9.22 0.90
C GLU A 50 0.75 9.28 0.62
N SER A 51 0.33 8.93 -0.58
CA SER A 51 -1.09 8.90 -0.93
C SER A 51 -1.83 7.88 -0.07
N ILE A 52 -1.27 6.70 0.10
CA ILE A 52 -1.88 5.66 0.92
C ILE A 52 -1.97 6.13 2.38
N GLN A 53 -0.92 6.73 2.90
CA GLN A 53 -0.90 7.23 4.28
C GLN A 53 -1.94 8.33 4.50
N THR A 54 -2.15 9.18 3.50
CA THR A 54 -3.17 10.22 3.57
C THR A 54 -4.55 9.59 3.69
N VAL A 55 -4.84 8.58 2.87
CA VAL A 55 -6.11 7.86 2.93
C VAL A 55 -6.29 7.21 4.30
N LEU A 56 -5.24 6.55 4.79
CA LEU A 56 -5.29 5.88 6.09
C LEU A 56 -5.54 6.87 7.22
N SER A 57 -4.90 8.03 7.19
CA SER A 57 -5.13 9.06 8.19
C SER A 57 -6.58 9.52 8.21
N GLN A 58 -7.16 9.72 7.03
CA GLN A 58 -8.55 10.14 6.92
C GLN A 58 -9.50 9.06 7.44
N LEU A 59 -9.23 7.81 7.09
CA LEU A 59 -10.05 6.70 7.57
C LEU A 59 -9.92 6.52 9.07
N ASP A 60 -8.72 6.65 9.61
CA ASP A 60 -8.51 6.56 11.05
C ASP A 60 -9.34 7.62 11.78
N GLN A 61 -9.38 8.84 11.26
CA GLN A 61 -10.18 9.91 11.86
C GLN A 61 -11.67 9.61 11.79
N GLN A 62 -12.13 9.07 10.66
CA GLN A 62 -13.53 8.70 10.50
C GLN A 62 -13.91 7.57 11.46
N MET A 63 -13.03 6.60 11.65
CA MET A 63 -13.29 5.50 12.56
C MET A 63 -13.39 5.97 14.00
N ILE A 64 -12.59 6.94 14.39
CA ILE A 64 -12.67 7.53 15.72
C ILE A 64 -14.04 8.17 15.91
N ARG A 65 -14.54 8.88 14.91
CA ARG A 65 -15.86 9.55 14.99
C ARG A 65 -17.00 8.55 15.03
N MET A 66 -16.85 7.41 14.35
CA MET A 66 -17.91 6.42 14.24
C MET A 66 -17.86 5.37 15.35
N ALA A 67 -16.77 5.32 16.10
CA ALA A 67 -16.62 4.34 17.16
C ALA A 67 -17.69 4.59 18.22
N PRO A 68 -18.40 3.54 18.67
CA PRO A 68 -19.36 3.72 19.73
C PRO A 68 -18.66 4.14 21.02
N ALA A 69 -19.30 5.00 21.77
CA ALA A 69 -18.80 5.37 23.08
C ALA A 69 -18.93 4.14 23.97
N ALA A 70 -17.79 3.59 24.35
CA ALA A 70 -17.80 2.37 25.16
C ALA A 70 -17.93 2.69 26.64
#